data_891fc74bebfa62eb65bc98d29dc450ca
#
_entry.id   891fc74bebfa62eb65bc98d29dc450ca
#
_cell.length_a   1.000
_cell.length_b   1.000
_cell.length_c   1.000
_cell.angle_alpha   90.00
_cell.angle_beta   90.00
_cell.angle_gamma   90.00
#
_symmetry.space_group_name_H-M   'P 1'
#
loop_
_entity.id
_entity.type
_entity.pdbx_description
1 polymer ?
#
loop_
_entity_poly.entity_id
_entity_poly.type
_entity_poly.pdbx_seq_one_letter_code
_entity_poly.pdbx_strand_id
1 'polypeptide(L)'
;MIPFLIASAVGIAYLGSQILSAPEYVVCSDKIPEPFDGFRILQISDLHNRFFGKRNENLCGFVRAHRPDLVAITGDIVSRDKPDFDAAFSLAEGICPHTDCFFIPGNHEQRLRPSQTRTLEDGLRERGVRILHNQNVRIYRGDRFIHLYGMEIPLRYYQFPRTRETESAYLIKKRVDELVGPCPRGEFTVLLTHNPLYFPAYAGWGADLTLAGHVHGGVMRLPKGKGLLSPERSLFPKYSGGVYRHGESLMAVSRGLGESFLGTRIFNPPEVVSIILQRPER
;
A
#
# COMPACT_ATOMS: atom_id res chain seq x y z
N MET A 1 20.13 -34.16 15.26
CA MET A 1 20.75 -32.80 15.12
C MET A 1 20.16 -31.96 14.01
N ILE A 2 20.12 -32.41 12.75
CA ILE A 2 19.57 -31.69 11.59
C ILE A 2 18.10 -31.25 11.79
N PRO A 3 17.15 -32.09 12.25
CA PRO A 3 15.76 -31.67 12.46
C PRO A 3 15.61 -30.56 13.49
N PHE A 4 16.42 -30.54 14.53
CA PHE A 4 16.40 -29.53 15.59
C PHE A 4 16.91 -28.18 15.09
N LEU A 5 17.96 -28.17 14.25
CA LEU A 5 18.47 -26.95 13.61
C LEU A 5 17.46 -26.36 12.63
N ILE A 6 16.75 -27.19 11.87
CA ILE A 6 15.69 -26.74 10.97
C ILE A 6 14.51 -26.14 11.77
N ALA A 7 14.04 -26.80 12.83
CA ALA A 7 12.98 -26.30 13.69
C ALA A 7 13.34 -24.98 14.36
N SER A 8 14.60 -24.84 14.82
CA SER A 8 15.09 -23.58 15.41
C SER A 8 15.16 -22.45 14.37
N ALA A 9 15.63 -22.72 13.15
CA ALA A 9 15.68 -21.74 12.08
C ALA A 9 14.28 -21.27 11.64
N VAL A 10 13.31 -22.19 11.54
CA VAL A 10 11.92 -21.89 11.25
C VAL A 10 11.29 -21.06 12.37
N GLY A 11 11.56 -21.43 13.64
CA GLY A 11 11.10 -20.68 14.81
C GLY A 11 11.62 -19.24 14.82
N ILE A 12 12.90 -19.03 14.56
CA ILE A 12 13.52 -17.70 14.47
C ILE A 12 12.93 -16.89 13.30
N ALA A 13 12.75 -17.53 12.14
CA ALA A 13 12.13 -16.89 10.98
C ALA A 13 10.66 -16.48 11.26
N TYR A 14 9.91 -17.31 11.98
CA TYR A 14 8.55 -17.01 12.42
C TYR A 14 8.52 -15.86 13.41
N LEU A 15 9.36 -15.87 14.44
CA LEU A 15 9.46 -14.78 15.42
C LEU A 15 9.84 -13.45 14.76
N GLY A 16 10.82 -13.47 13.85
CA GLY A 16 11.21 -12.30 13.06
C GLY A 16 10.07 -11.76 12.18
N SER A 17 9.16 -12.63 11.76
CA SER A 17 7.98 -12.23 10.97
C SER A 17 6.85 -11.58 11.78
N GLN A 18 6.97 -11.50 13.10
CA GLN A 18 6.01 -10.80 13.96
C GLN A 18 6.42 -9.36 14.28
N ILE A 19 7.66 -8.98 13.97
CA ILE A 19 8.19 -7.65 14.27
C ILE A 19 7.81 -6.69 13.16
N LEU A 20 7.11 -5.60 13.53
CA LEU A 20 6.81 -4.52 12.61
C LEU A 20 8.10 -3.83 12.15
N SER A 21 8.21 -3.55 10.87
CA SER A 21 9.31 -2.80 10.27
C SER A 21 8.79 -1.54 9.58
N ALA A 22 9.62 -0.49 9.53
CA ALA A 22 9.31 0.74 8.80
C ALA A 22 10.48 1.07 7.86
N PRO A 23 10.58 0.44 6.69
CA PRO A 23 11.53 0.88 5.69
C PRO A 23 11.21 2.31 5.27
N GLU A 24 12.24 3.16 5.23
CA GLU A 24 12.12 4.56 4.88
C GLU A 24 12.72 4.82 3.50
N TYR A 25 12.00 5.54 2.67
CA TYR A 25 12.40 5.91 1.32
C TYR A 25 12.24 7.41 1.11
N VAL A 26 13.26 8.04 0.52
CA VAL A 26 13.23 9.44 0.13
C VAL A 26 12.83 9.54 -1.33
N VAL A 27 11.84 10.37 -1.60
CA VAL A 27 11.37 10.72 -2.95
C VAL A 27 11.77 12.15 -3.23
N CYS A 28 12.74 12.34 -4.13
CA CYS A 28 13.26 13.64 -4.49
C CYS A 28 12.67 14.12 -5.82
N SER A 29 12.11 15.35 -5.86
CA SER A 29 11.55 15.94 -7.07
C SER A 29 11.47 17.46 -6.99
N ASP A 30 11.80 18.16 -8.08
CA ASP A 30 11.63 19.61 -8.22
C ASP A 30 10.16 20.05 -8.17
N LYS A 31 9.22 19.15 -8.46
CA LYS A 31 7.78 19.40 -8.41
C LYS A 31 7.23 19.47 -6.98
N ILE A 32 7.97 18.99 -5.98
CA ILE A 32 7.56 19.07 -4.57
C ILE A 32 7.59 20.54 -4.14
N PRO A 33 6.44 21.11 -3.69
CA PRO A 33 6.40 22.47 -3.19
C PRO A 33 7.22 22.61 -1.91
N GLU A 34 7.81 23.78 -1.68
CA GLU A 34 8.70 24.04 -0.55
C GLU A 34 8.10 23.64 0.81
N PRO A 35 6.82 23.94 1.14
CA PRO A 35 6.25 23.51 2.42
C PRO A 35 6.14 21.99 2.60
N PHE A 36 6.29 21.21 1.51
CA PHE A 36 6.27 19.74 1.53
C PHE A 36 7.66 19.12 1.62
N ASP A 37 8.72 19.90 1.72
CA ASP A 37 10.05 19.38 2.01
C ASP A 37 10.06 18.74 3.41
N GLY A 38 10.45 17.46 3.50
CA GLY A 38 10.36 16.66 4.71
C GLY A 38 8.97 16.08 5.03
N PHE A 39 7.96 16.28 4.16
CA PHE A 39 6.60 15.72 4.36
C PHE A 39 6.63 14.20 4.37
N ARG A 40 6.08 13.61 5.44
CA ARG A 40 6.10 12.16 5.67
C ARG A 40 4.76 11.53 5.38
N ILE A 41 4.73 10.61 4.43
CA ILE A 41 3.58 9.74 4.15
C ILE A 41 3.89 8.35 4.72
N LEU A 42 3.03 7.83 5.60
CA LEU A 42 3.08 6.42 5.98
C LEU A 42 2.08 5.62 5.16
N GLN A 43 2.56 4.55 4.53
CA GLN A 43 1.70 3.62 3.80
C GLN A 43 1.41 2.38 4.64
N ILE A 44 0.13 2.08 4.82
CA ILE A 44 -0.42 0.85 5.40
C ILE A 44 -1.11 0.08 4.28
N SER A 45 -0.90 -1.23 4.20
CA SER A 45 -1.52 -2.08 3.20
C SER A 45 -1.75 -3.49 3.71
N ASP A 46 -2.72 -4.19 3.13
CA ASP A 46 -2.90 -5.64 3.28
C ASP A 46 -2.94 -6.08 4.76
N LEU A 47 -3.80 -5.45 5.57
CA LEU A 47 -3.96 -5.78 7.00
C LEU A 47 -4.68 -7.12 7.20
N HIS A 48 -5.67 -7.44 6.33
CA HIS A 48 -6.42 -8.69 6.34
C HIS A 48 -6.94 -9.11 7.72
N ASN A 49 -7.62 -8.19 8.42
CA ASN A 49 -8.20 -8.41 9.75
C ASN A 49 -7.17 -8.72 10.86
N ARG A 50 -5.87 -8.59 10.61
CA ARG A 50 -4.84 -8.88 11.59
C ARG A 50 -4.79 -7.79 12.65
N PHE A 51 -4.65 -8.22 13.92
CA PHE A 51 -4.39 -7.35 15.04
C PHE A 51 -2.91 -7.35 15.43
N PHE A 52 -2.41 -6.17 15.77
CA PHE A 52 -1.09 -5.97 16.38
C PHE A 52 -1.28 -5.42 17.80
N GLY A 53 -1.31 -6.31 18.78
CA GLY A 53 -1.74 -6.01 20.14
C GLY A 53 -3.26 -5.92 20.28
N LYS A 54 -3.72 -5.59 21.47
CA LYS A 54 -5.15 -5.43 21.72
C LYS A 54 -5.66 -4.19 20.95
N ARG A 55 -6.70 -4.37 20.13
CA ARG A 55 -7.27 -3.28 19.31
C ARG A 55 -6.22 -2.50 18.51
N ASN A 56 -5.24 -3.18 17.93
CA ASN A 56 -4.16 -2.59 17.15
C ASN A 56 -3.28 -1.56 17.88
N GLU A 57 -3.24 -1.58 19.21
CA GLU A 57 -2.50 -0.61 20.02
C GLU A 57 -1.01 -0.52 19.65
N ASN A 58 -0.38 -1.67 19.33
CA ASN A 58 1.03 -1.72 18.92
C ASN A 58 1.23 -1.10 17.56
N LEU A 59 0.35 -1.38 16.58
CA LEU A 59 0.42 -0.78 15.25
C LEU A 59 0.14 0.73 15.30
N CYS A 60 -0.90 1.14 16.03
CA CYS A 60 -1.22 2.56 16.21
C CYS A 60 -0.09 3.32 16.90
N GLY A 61 0.50 2.75 17.96
CA GLY A 61 1.66 3.32 18.63
C GLY A 61 2.87 3.44 17.71
N PHE A 62 3.12 2.40 16.90
CA PHE A 62 4.18 2.38 15.91
C PHE A 62 4.00 3.48 14.85
N VAL A 63 2.79 3.62 14.30
CA VAL A 63 2.46 4.69 13.33
C VAL A 63 2.67 6.07 13.93
N ARG A 64 2.13 6.34 15.13
CA ARG A 64 2.28 7.64 15.79
C ARG A 64 3.73 7.99 16.12
N ALA A 65 4.56 7.00 16.48
CA ALA A 65 5.98 7.22 16.76
C ALA A 65 6.76 7.75 15.54
N HIS A 66 6.30 7.42 14.32
CA HIS A 66 6.90 7.91 13.08
C HIS A 66 6.42 9.31 12.65
N ARG A 67 5.46 9.90 13.40
CA ARG A 67 4.94 11.27 13.18
C ARG A 67 4.59 11.55 11.71
N PRO A 68 3.69 10.79 11.10
CA PRO A 68 3.31 11.04 9.72
C PRO A 68 2.50 12.33 9.59
N ASP A 69 2.70 13.03 8.48
CA ASP A 69 1.82 14.12 8.05
C ASP A 69 0.55 13.57 7.38
N LEU A 70 0.63 12.36 6.81
CA LEU A 70 -0.47 11.67 6.14
C LEU A 70 -0.29 10.15 6.24
N VAL A 71 -1.41 9.43 6.44
CA VAL A 71 -1.46 7.96 6.33
C VAL A 71 -2.24 7.57 5.08
N ALA A 72 -1.60 6.80 4.21
CA ALA A 72 -2.18 6.23 3.00
C ALA A 72 -2.45 4.73 3.21
N ILE A 73 -3.73 4.32 3.17
CA ILE A 73 -4.14 2.93 3.32
C ILE A 73 -4.46 2.40 1.92
N THR A 74 -3.60 1.51 1.42
CA THR A 74 -3.62 1.06 0.02
C THR A 74 -4.33 -0.29 -0.19
N GLY A 75 -5.45 -0.49 0.51
CA GLY A 75 -6.38 -1.61 0.29
C GLY A 75 -6.07 -2.89 1.07
N ASP A 76 -6.97 -3.84 0.93
CA ASP A 76 -6.97 -5.16 1.56
C ASP A 76 -6.79 -5.11 3.10
N ILE A 77 -7.48 -4.13 3.74
CA ILE A 77 -7.50 -4.04 5.21
C ILE A 77 -8.40 -5.09 5.84
N VAL A 78 -9.35 -5.61 5.05
CA VAL A 78 -10.25 -6.71 5.45
C VAL A 78 -10.02 -7.96 4.61
N SER A 79 -10.41 -9.11 5.14
CA SER A 79 -10.41 -10.38 4.40
C SER A 79 -11.81 -10.69 3.90
N ARG A 80 -11.96 -10.90 2.58
CA ARG A 80 -13.26 -11.24 1.95
C ARG A 80 -13.86 -12.52 2.48
N ASP A 81 -13.01 -13.49 2.88
CA ASP A 81 -13.46 -14.82 3.29
C ASP A 81 -14.01 -14.83 4.72
N LYS A 82 -13.60 -13.87 5.53
CA LYS A 82 -14.10 -13.62 6.89
C LYS A 82 -14.24 -12.11 7.08
N PRO A 83 -15.31 -11.50 6.57
CA PRO A 83 -15.48 -10.05 6.68
C PRO A 83 -15.77 -9.67 8.13
N ASP A 84 -14.70 -9.28 8.81
CA ASP A 84 -14.66 -8.71 10.15
C ASP A 84 -13.97 -7.34 10.04
N PHE A 85 -14.59 -6.31 10.60
CA PHE A 85 -14.13 -4.94 10.44
C PHE A 85 -13.45 -4.37 11.68
N ASP A 86 -13.41 -5.11 12.78
CA ASP A 86 -12.90 -4.64 14.07
C ASP A 86 -11.43 -4.23 13.99
N ALA A 87 -10.61 -4.95 13.23
CA ALA A 87 -9.21 -4.59 13.03
C ALA A 87 -9.06 -3.28 12.25
N ALA A 88 -9.87 -3.08 11.20
CA ALA A 88 -9.87 -1.84 10.40
C ALA A 88 -10.38 -0.66 11.23
N PHE A 89 -11.47 -0.84 11.99
CA PHE A 89 -12.06 0.20 12.82
C PHE A 89 -11.14 0.61 13.96
N SER A 90 -10.55 -0.36 14.66
CA SER A 90 -9.62 -0.05 15.76
C SER A 90 -8.33 0.62 15.27
N LEU A 91 -7.87 0.29 14.05
CA LEU A 91 -6.76 1.01 13.41
C LEU A 91 -7.14 2.47 13.15
N ALA A 92 -8.29 2.71 12.52
CA ALA A 92 -8.77 4.06 12.22
C ALA A 92 -8.95 4.89 13.51
N GLU A 93 -9.58 4.33 14.55
CA GLU A 93 -9.72 4.96 15.87
C GLU A 93 -8.39 5.37 16.52
N GLY A 94 -7.35 4.55 16.30
CA GLY A 94 -6.04 4.79 16.91
C GLY A 94 -5.14 5.76 16.16
N ILE A 95 -5.40 6.04 14.86
CA ILE A 95 -4.53 6.90 14.03
C ILE A 95 -5.21 8.18 13.53
N CYS A 96 -6.47 8.12 13.08
CA CYS A 96 -7.14 9.26 12.43
C CYS A 96 -7.35 10.50 13.33
N PRO A 97 -7.47 10.40 14.66
CA PRO A 97 -7.49 11.58 15.52
C PRO A 97 -6.19 12.40 15.51
N HIS A 98 -5.12 11.85 14.99
CA HIS A 98 -3.78 12.44 15.03
C HIS A 98 -3.22 12.78 13.65
N THR A 99 -3.80 12.24 12.57
CA THR A 99 -3.23 12.34 11.22
C THR A 99 -4.30 12.14 10.17
N ASP A 100 -4.25 12.90 9.09
CA ASP A 100 -5.13 12.68 7.93
C ASP A 100 -4.93 11.28 7.35
N CYS A 101 -6.02 10.51 7.24
CA CYS A 101 -6.03 9.14 6.75
C CYS A 101 -6.82 9.03 5.45
N PHE A 102 -6.20 8.46 4.42
CA PHE A 102 -6.83 8.18 3.13
C PHE A 102 -6.82 6.69 2.85
N PHE A 103 -7.93 6.19 2.35
CA PHE A 103 -8.11 4.78 2.04
C PHE A 103 -8.57 4.60 0.60
N ILE A 104 -8.05 3.60 -0.07
CA ILE A 104 -8.58 3.06 -1.31
C ILE A 104 -8.92 1.59 -1.13
N PRO A 105 -10.03 1.08 -1.71
CA PRO A 105 -10.35 -0.33 -1.69
C PRO A 105 -9.35 -1.17 -2.49
N GLY A 106 -8.97 -2.32 -1.92
CA GLY A 106 -8.25 -3.38 -2.63
C GLY A 106 -9.20 -4.40 -3.26
N ASN A 107 -8.66 -5.53 -3.72
CA ASN A 107 -9.48 -6.56 -4.34
C ASN A 107 -10.31 -7.37 -3.32
N HIS A 108 -9.96 -7.35 -2.05
CA HIS A 108 -10.77 -7.97 -1.01
C HIS A 108 -12.01 -7.14 -0.71
N GLU A 109 -11.87 -5.84 -0.54
CA GLU A 109 -13.01 -4.93 -0.34
C GLU A 109 -13.97 -4.95 -1.53
N GLN A 110 -13.46 -4.94 -2.77
CA GLN A 110 -14.29 -4.99 -3.98
C GLN A 110 -15.10 -6.30 -4.13
N ARG A 111 -14.78 -7.34 -3.35
CA ARG A 111 -15.52 -8.62 -3.35
C ARG A 111 -16.48 -8.78 -2.17
N LEU A 112 -16.58 -7.77 -1.31
CA LEU A 112 -17.59 -7.75 -0.24
C LEU A 112 -18.99 -7.60 -0.84
N ARG A 113 -19.99 -8.10 -0.10
CA ARG A 113 -21.38 -7.83 -0.45
C ARG A 113 -21.70 -6.34 -0.27
N PRO A 114 -22.63 -5.77 -1.05
CA PRO A 114 -22.94 -4.33 -0.96
C PRO A 114 -23.26 -3.83 0.45
N SER A 115 -23.93 -4.65 1.28
CA SER A 115 -24.20 -4.29 2.69
C SER A 115 -22.91 -4.24 3.52
N GLN A 116 -21.98 -5.16 3.30
CA GLN A 116 -20.71 -5.24 4.00
C GLN A 116 -19.79 -4.07 3.59
N THR A 117 -19.74 -3.76 2.28
CA THR A 117 -19.01 -2.58 1.79
C THR A 117 -19.52 -1.31 2.47
N ARG A 118 -20.85 -1.14 2.51
CA ARG A 118 -21.46 0.03 3.18
C ARG A 118 -21.09 0.09 4.65
N THR A 119 -21.22 -1.01 5.39
CA THR A 119 -20.86 -1.07 6.83
C THR A 119 -19.40 -0.71 7.04
N LEU A 120 -18.49 -1.26 6.21
CA LEU A 120 -17.05 -0.94 6.31
C LEU A 120 -16.78 0.54 6.04
N GLU A 121 -17.31 1.06 4.94
CA GLU A 121 -17.03 2.43 4.52
C GLU A 121 -17.64 3.46 5.47
N ASP A 122 -18.88 3.27 5.89
CA ASP A 122 -19.54 4.18 6.83
C ASP A 122 -18.78 4.17 8.16
N GLY A 123 -18.42 2.98 8.68
CA GLY A 123 -17.64 2.86 9.89
C GLY A 123 -16.24 3.48 9.80
N LEU A 124 -15.58 3.45 8.63
CA LEU A 124 -14.30 4.12 8.40
C LEU A 124 -14.48 5.64 8.35
N ARG A 125 -15.52 6.15 7.65
CA ARG A 125 -15.83 7.58 7.56
C ARG A 125 -16.16 8.18 8.93
N GLU A 126 -16.95 7.49 9.75
CA GLU A 126 -17.26 7.87 11.12
C GLU A 126 -16.01 8.03 12.00
N ARG A 127 -14.93 7.34 11.66
CA ARG A 127 -13.63 7.39 12.33
C ARG A 127 -12.61 8.32 11.68
N GLY A 128 -13.05 9.13 10.72
CA GLY A 128 -12.24 10.18 10.10
C GLY A 128 -11.40 9.71 8.90
N VAL A 129 -11.61 8.51 8.39
CA VAL A 129 -10.93 8.05 7.16
C VAL A 129 -11.61 8.64 5.92
N ARG A 130 -10.85 9.26 5.03
CA ARG A 130 -11.32 9.70 3.71
C ARG A 130 -11.13 8.58 2.69
N ILE A 131 -12.23 8.12 2.11
CA ILE A 131 -12.21 7.03 1.12
C ILE A 131 -12.19 7.65 -0.29
N LEU A 132 -11.25 7.21 -1.11
CA LEU A 132 -11.09 7.69 -2.48
C LEU A 132 -11.51 6.62 -3.49
N HIS A 133 -12.69 6.79 -4.09
CA HIS A 133 -13.23 5.95 -5.17
C HIS A 133 -12.99 6.59 -6.53
N ASN A 134 -11.86 6.34 -7.16
CA ASN A 134 -11.46 6.96 -8.42
C ASN A 134 -11.57 8.50 -8.37
N GLN A 135 -11.05 9.06 -7.29
CA GLN A 135 -11.14 10.47 -6.96
C GLN A 135 -9.76 11.06 -6.67
N ASN A 136 -9.66 12.38 -6.79
CA ASN A 136 -8.49 13.10 -6.33
C ASN A 136 -8.88 14.16 -5.29
N VAL A 137 -7.91 14.45 -4.44
CA VAL A 137 -7.96 15.55 -3.48
C VAL A 137 -6.64 16.33 -3.52
N ARG A 138 -6.69 17.60 -3.16
CA ARG A 138 -5.50 18.40 -2.90
C ARG A 138 -5.16 18.34 -1.42
N ILE A 139 -3.93 17.99 -1.11
CA ILE A 139 -3.38 18.06 0.25
C ILE A 139 -2.68 19.39 0.37
N TYR A 140 -3.15 20.23 1.27
CA TYR A 140 -2.62 21.58 1.45
C TYR A 140 -1.63 21.68 2.59
N ARG A 141 -0.60 22.51 2.38
CA ARG A 141 0.33 22.97 3.40
C ARG A 141 0.57 24.45 3.18
N GLY A 142 -0.07 25.28 4.00
CA GLY A 142 -0.18 26.71 3.72
C GLY A 142 -0.97 26.96 2.44
N ASP A 143 -0.40 27.76 1.53
CA ASP A 143 -0.99 28.10 0.23
C ASP A 143 -0.61 27.11 -0.90
N ARG A 144 0.23 26.12 -0.59
CA ARG A 144 0.71 25.13 -1.54
C ARG A 144 0.00 23.80 -1.35
N PHE A 145 -0.01 22.98 -2.38
CA PHE A 145 -0.63 21.66 -2.35
C PHE A 145 0.12 20.65 -3.21
N ILE A 146 -0.12 19.38 -2.95
CA ILE A 146 0.18 18.24 -3.81
C ILE A 146 -1.12 17.52 -4.14
N HIS A 147 -1.15 16.79 -5.26
CA HIS A 147 -2.30 15.96 -5.62
C HIS A 147 -2.20 14.56 -5.01
N LEU A 148 -3.29 14.09 -4.44
CA LEU A 148 -3.48 12.71 -4.02
C LEU A 148 -4.63 12.09 -4.77
N TYR A 149 -4.35 11.10 -5.58
CA TYR A 149 -5.33 10.32 -6.33
C TYR A 149 -5.54 8.96 -5.70
N GLY A 150 -6.78 8.53 -5.57
CA GLY A 150 -7.13 7.15 -5.24
C GLY A 150 -7.74 6.46 -6.44
N MET A 151 -7.14 5.34 -6.87
CA MET A 151 -7.61 4.59 -8.02
C MET A 151 -7.92 3.13 -7.66
N GLU A 152 -9.15 2.73 -7.96
CA GLU A 152 -9.58 1.35 -7.89
C GLU A 152 -9.41 0.68 -9.25
N ILE A 153 -8.60 -0.37 -9.28
CA ILE A 153 -8.45 -1.21 -10.47
C ILE A 153 -9.60 -2.22 -10.49
N PRO A 154 -10.37 -2.33 -11.59
CA PRO A 154 -11.43 -3.34 -11.70
C PRO A 154 -10.93 -4.76 -11.46
N LEU A 155 -11.73 -5.60 -10.78
CA LEU A 155 -11.39 -6.97 -10.38
C LEU A 155 -10.88 -7.86 -11.50
N ARG A 156 -11.31 -7.63 -12.76
CA ARG A 156 -10.82 -8.38 -13.92
C ARG A 156 -9.29 -8.29 -14.09
N TYR A 157 -8.65 -7.22 -13.61
CA TYR A 157 -7.20 -7.03 -13.69
C TYR A 157 -6.42 -7.70 -12.58
N TYR A 158 -7.09 -8.34 -11.62
CA TYR A 158 -6.48 -9.20 -10.60
C TYR A 158 -6.54 -10.70 -10.97
N GLN A 159 -7.23 -11.05 -12.04
CA GLN A 159 -7.47 -12.45 -12.44
C GLN A 159 -6.56 -12.93 -13.57
N PHE A 160 -5.48 -12.19 -13.87
CA PHE A 160 -4.81 -12.35 -15.15
C PHE A 160 -3.96 -13.55 -15.37
N PRO A 161 -4.15 -14.22 -16.52
CA PRO A 161 -3.15 -15.09 -17.08
C PRO A 161 -2.00 -14.26 -17.68
N ARG A 162 -0.84 -14.73 -17.46
CA ARG A 162 0.54 -14.38 -17.70
C ARG A 162 0.97 -14.05 -19.12
N THR A 163 0.07 -13.68 -20.02
CA THR A 163 0.40 -13.49 -21.42
C THR A 163 0.14 -12.07 -21.87
N ARG A 164 1.20 -11.43 -22.35
CA ARG A 164 1.25 -10.12 -23.02
C ARG A 164 1.24 -8.90 -22.11
N GLU A 165 2.39 -8.67 -21.47
CA GLU A 165 2.67 -7.45 -20.68
C GLU A 165 2.39 -6.14 -21.44
N THR A 166 2.52 -6.12 -22.77
CA THR A 166 2.37 -4.93 -23.59
C THR A 166 0.91 -4.53 -23.83
N GLU A 167 0.02 -5.46 -24.09
CA GLU A 167 -1.40 -5.16 -24.33
C GLU A 167 -2.14 -4.83 -23.03
N SER A 168 -1.84 -5.53 -21.93
CA SER A 168 -2.43 -5.20 -20.62
C SER A 168 -1.97 -3.83 -20.14
N ALA A 169 -0.70 -3.48 -20.29
CA ALA A 169 -0.17 -2.17 -19.91
C ALA A 169 -0.81 -1.03 -20.72
N TYR A 170 -1.04 -1.23 -22.02
CA TYR A 170 -1.70 -0.24 -22.87
C TYR A 170 -3.17 -0.03 -22.49
N LEU A 171 -3.91 -1.12 -22.28
CA LEU A 171 -5.31 -1.07 -21.83
C LEU A 171 -5.45 -0.36 -20.48
N ILE A 172 -4.58 -0.65 -19.53
CA ILE A 172 -4.60 -0.03 -18.21
C ILE A 172 -4.25 1.46 -18.29
N LYS A 173 -3.25 1.88 -19.10
CA LYS A 173 -2.93 3.30 -19.28
C LYS A 173 -4.16 4.10 -19.72
N LYS A 174 -4.86 3.66 -20.76
CA LYS A 174 -6.11 4.28 -21.19
C LYS A 174 -7.15 4.28 -20.08
N ARG A 175 -7.20 3.18 -19.31
CA ARG A 175 -8.16 3.05 -18.19
C ARG A 175 -7.81 3.95 -17.02
N VAL A 176 -6.54 4.28 -16.77
CA VAL A 176 -6.17 5.26 -15.74
C VAL A 176 -6.79 6.62 -16.05
N ASP A 177 -6.64 7.11 -17.28
CA ASP A 177 -7.28 8.37 -17.72
C ASP A 177 -8.81 8.33 -17.57
N GLU A 178 -9.44 7.19 -17.90
CA GLU A 178 -10.89 7.02 -17.76
C GLU A 178 -11.37 6.96 -16.32
N LEU A 179 -10.54 6.41 -15.40
CA LEU A 179 -10.92 6.22 -13.99
C LEU A 179 -10.72 7.47 -13.16
N VAL A 180 -9.59 8.15 -13.31
CA VAL A 180 -9.20 9.26 -12.41
C VAL A 180 -9.01 10.60 -13.14
N GLY A 181 -9.25 10.64 -14.45
CA GLY A 181 -9.02 11.82 -15.27
C GLY A 181 -7.55 12.02 -15.64
N PRO A 182 -7.23 13.09 -16.38
CA PRO A 182 -5.86 13.39 -16.79
C PRO A 182 -4.99 13.81 -15.61
N CYS A 183 -3.72 13.39 -15.63
CA CYS A 183 -2.74 13.81 -14.65
C CYS A 183 -2.39 15.31 -14.84
N PRO A 184 -2.42 16.13 -13.77
CA PRO A 184 -2.02 17.52 -13.85
C PRO A 184 -0.53 17.65 -14.20
N ARG A 185 -0.19 18.56 -15.11
CA ARG A 185 1.20 18.77 -15.53
C ARG A 185 1.89 19.76 -14.59
N GLY A 186 3.14 19.45 -14.21
CA GLY A 186 3.98 20.38 -13.45
C GLY A 186 3.70 20.41 -11.95
N GLU A 187 2.70 19.66 -11.46
CA GLU A 187 2.35 19.55 -10.05
C GLU A 187 2.70 18.14 -9.54
N PHE A 188 3.16 18.04 -8.30
CA PHE A 188 3.53 16.75 -7.71
C PHE A 188 2.28 15.91 -7.45
N THR A 189 2.28 14.69 -7.99
CA THR A 189 1.13 13.79 -7.98
C THR A 189 1.47 12.46 -7.32
N VAL A 190 0.72 12.13 -6.27
CA VAL A 190 0.75 10.81 -5.60
C VAL A 190 -0.47 10.02 -6.02
N LEU A 191 -0.26 8.79 -6.52
CA LEU A 191 -1.30 7.84 -6.88
C LEU A 191 -1.35 6.71 -5.87
N LEU A 192 -2.47 6.55 -5.19
CA LEU A 192 -2.78 5.37 -4.40
C LEU A 192 -3.48 4.34 -5.30
N THR A 193 -2.95 3.14 -5.36
CA THR A 193 -3.57 2.00 -6.05
C THR A 193 -3.19 0.72 -5.33
N HIS A 194 -4.00 -0.33 -5.45
CA HIS A 194 -3.69 -1.56 -4.74
C HIS A 194 -2.72 -2.47 -5.53
N ASN A 195 -2.87 -2.56 -6.86
CA ASN A 195 -2.12 -3.51 -7.69
C ASN A 195 -0.86 -2.88 -8.31
N PRO A 196 0.37 -3.33 -7.99
CA PRO A 196 1.61 -2.77 -8.52
C PRO A 196 1.97 -3.23 -9.93
N LEU A 197 1.29 -4.27 -10.46
CA LEU A 197 1.69 -4.92 -11.71
C LEU A 197 1.60 -4.01 -12.94
N TYR A 198 0.82 -2.94 -12.85
CA TYR A 198 0.58 -1.99 -13.95
C TYR A 198 1.40 -0.70 -13.81
N PHE A 199 2.51 -0.72 -13.08
CA PHE A 199 3.35 0.45 -12.86
C PHE A 199 3.73 1.21 -14.14
N PRO A 200 4.08 0.58 -15.28
CA PRO A 200 4.34 1.33 -16.51
C PRO A 200 3.15 2.18 -16.98
N ALA A 201 1.92 1.75 -16.72
CA ALA A 201 0.73 2.52 -17.05
C ALA A 201 0.54 3.73 -16.11
N TYR A 202 0.84 3.57 -14.82
CA TYR A 202 0.77 4.65 -13.84
C TYR A 202 1.83 5.73 -14.13
N ALA A 203 3.05 5.31 -14.41
CA ALA A 203 4.12 6.18 -14.84
C ALA A 203 3.79 6.90 -16.16
N GLY A 204 3.26 6.15 -17.14
CA GLY A 204 2.82 6.71 -18.42
C GLY A 204 1.61 7.65 -18.31
N TRP A 205 0.79 7.53 -17.26
CA TRP A 205 -0.26 8.50 -16.92
C TRP A 205 0.32 9.79 -16.37
N GLY A 206 1.40 9.71 -15.61
CA GLY A 206 2.13 10.86 -15.09
C GLY A 206 2.26 10.92 -13.57
N ALA A 207 1.96 9.84 -12.85
CA ALA A 207 2.19 9.79 -11.41
C ALA A 207 3.68 9.99 -11.10
N ASP A 208 4.01 10.93 -10.21
CA ASP A 208 5.38 11.11 -9.71
C ASP A 208 5.72 10.03 -8.70
N LEU A 209 4.76 9.72 -7.82
CA LEU A 209 4.84 8.66 -6.83
C LEU A 209 3.58 7.79 -6.88
N THR A 210 3.77 6.47 -6.93
CA THR A 210 2.68 5.49 -6.76
C THR A 210 2.89 4.71 -5.48
N LEU A 211 1.85 4.51 -4.68
CA LEU A 211 1.85 3.64 -3.50
C LEU A 211 0.94 2.44 -3.78
N ALA A 212 1.50 1.22 -3.63
CA ALA A 212 0.77 -0.02 -3.92
C ALA A 212 1.07 -1.14 -2.91
N GLY A 213 0.19 -2.13 -2.83
CA GLY A 213 0.30 -3.31 -1.97
C GLY A 213 0.18 -4.62 -2.73
N HIS A 214 -0.77 -5.49 -2.32
CA HIS A 214 -1.28 -6.68 -3.00
C HIS A 214 -0.33 -7.89 -3.05
N VAL A 215 0.97 -7.71 -3.28
CA VAL A 215 1.90 -8.83 -3.56
C VAL A 215 2.45 -9.47 -2.28
N HIS A 216 2.17 -8.90 -1.12
CA HIS A 216 2.57 -9.39 0.21
C HIS A 216 4.07 -9.67 0.38
N GLY A 217 4.91 -9.00 -0.37
CA GLY A 217 6.35 -9.24 -0.36
C GLY A 217 6.77 -10.54 -1.06
N GLY A 218 5.82 -11.26 -1.66
CA GLY A 218 5.96 -12.66 -2.04
C GLY A 218 6.01 -13.53 -0.78
N VAL A 219 4.99 -14.35 -0.54
CA VAL A 219 4.73 -15.18 0.66
C VAL A 219 5.98 -15.57 1.46
N MET A 220 7.04 -15.93 0.77
CA MET A 220 8.40 -16.18 1.30
C MET A 220 9.38 -15.24 0.60
N ARG A 221 10.40 -14.80 1.32
CA ARG A 221 11.49 -14.00 0.76
C ARG A 221 12.83 -14.74 0.87
N LEU A 222 13.67 -14.50 -0.11
CA LEU A 222 15.06 -14.96 -0.04
C LEU A 222 15.91 -13.96 0.78
N PRO A 223 17.04 -14.41 1.35
CA PRO A 223 17.91 -13.54 2.16
C PRO A 223 18.36 -12.25 1.45
N LYS A 224 18.37 -12.21 0.13
CA LYS A 224 18.69 -11.03 -0.68
C LYS A 224 17.46 -10.14 -1.03
N GLY A 225 16.36 -10.32 -0.33
CA GLY A 225 15.20 -9.45 -0.42
C GLY A 225 14.25 -9.69 -1.60
N LYS A 226 14.43 -10.73 -2.41
CA LYS A 226 13.49 -11.07 -3.50
C LYS A 226 12.34 -11.93 -2.97
N GLY A 227 11.10 -11.60 -3.37
CA GLY A 227 9.93 -12.45 -3.15
C GLY A 227 10.04 -13.73 -3.97
N LEU A 228 9.65 -14.87 -3.39
CA LEU A 228 9.72 -16.17 -4.07
C LEU A 228 8.42 -16.49 -4.80
N LEU A 229 7.25 -16.21 -4.18
CA LEU A 229 5.94 -16.59 -4.71
C LEU A 229 4.92 -15.50 -4.41
N SER A 230 4.24 -14.98 -5.43
CA SER A 230 3.14 -14.02 -5.24
C SER A 230 1.81 -14.70 -4.89
N PRO A 231 0.81 -13.93 -4.39
CA PRO A 231 -0.55 -14.43 -4.22
C PRO A 231 -1.16 -15.03 -5.49
N GLU A 232 -0.80 -14.49 -6.66
CA GLU A 232 -1.20 -15.01 -7.97
C GLU A 232 -0.39 -16.26 -8.42
N ARG A 233 0.39 -16.86 -7.51
CA ARG A 233 1.25 -18.02 -7.79
C ARG A 233 2.34 -17.79 -8.84
N SER A 234 2.77 -16.54 -9.02
CA SER A 234 3.90 -16.21 -9.87
C SER A 234 5.20 -16.37 -9.09
N LEU A 235 6.15 -17.11 -9.67
CA LEU A 235 7.50 -17.21 -9.11
C LEU A 235 8.28 -15.92 -9.38
N PHE A 236 9.02 -15.45 -8.38
CA PHE A 236 9.87 -14.25 -8.45
C PHE A 236 9.11 -13.02 -8.97
N PRO A 237 8.02 -12.61 -8.30
CA PRO A 237 7.21 -11.49 -8.76
C PRO A 237 8.05 -10.23 -8.93
N LYS A 238 7.83 -9.51 -10.04
CA LYS A 238 8.60 -8.33 -10.43
C LYS A 238 8.57 -7.23 -9.38
N TYR A 239 7.41 -6.99 -8.74
CA TYR A 239 7.16 -5.94 -7.77
C TYR A 239 6.79 -6.54 -6.41
N SER A 240 7.78 -7.05 -5.67
CA SER A 240 7.51 -7.80 -4.43
C SER A 240 7.75 -7.00 -3.15
N GLY A 241 8.06 -5.72 -3.23
CA GLY A 241 8.31 -4.84 -2.09
C GLY A 241 9.52 -3.96 -2.29
N GLY A 242 9.51 -2.75 -1.72
CA GLY A 242 10.55 -1.75 -1.91
C GLY A 242 10.16 -0.70 -2.96
N VAL A 243 11.13 0.05 -3.44
CA VAL A 243 10.91 1.13 -4.43
C VAL A 243 11.38 0.72 -5.81
N TYR A 244 10.57 1.04 -6.80
CA TYR A 244 10.82 0.80 -8.22
C TYR A 244 10.76 2.12 -9.00
N ARG A 245 11.56 2.22 -10.06
CA ARG A 245 11.60 3.40 -10.93
C ARG A 245 11.18 3.04 -12.35
N HIS A 246 10.41 3.93 -12.98
CA HIS A 246 10.10 3.88 -14.42
C HIS A 246 10.12 5.31 -14.98
N GLY A 247 11.17 5.66 -15.73
CA GLY A 247 11.47 7.05 -16.08
C GLY A 247 11.67 7.89 -14.80
N GLU A 248 10.96 9.00 -14.69
CA GLU A 248 10.99 9.87 -13.49
C GLU A 248 10.00 9.41 -12.40
N SER A 249 9.10 8.49 -12.71
CA SER A 249 8.11 7.99 -11.75
C SER A 249 8.70 6.97 -10.79
N LEU A 250 8.30 7.04 -9.53
CA LEU A 250 8.63 6.08 -8.48
C LEU A 250 7.37 5.33 -8.03
N MET A 251 7.55 4.06 -7.66
CA MET A 251 6.50 3.29 -7.01
C MET A 251 7.06 2.61 -5.77
N ALA A 252 6.45 2.87 -4.61
CA ALA A 252 6.67 2.11 -3.39
C ALA A 252 5.63 0.98 -3.31
N VAL A 253 6.12 -0.24 -3.10
CA VAL A 253 5.28 -1.42 -2.93
C VAL A 253 5.44 -1.93 -1.52
N SER A 254 4.37 -1.92 -0.76
CA SER A 254 4.33 -2.47 0.60
C SER A 254 4.27 -3.99 0.57
N ARG A 255 4.99 -4.62 1.52
CA ARG A 255 4.86 -6.05 1.79
C ARG A 255 3.63 -6.39 2.63
N GLY A 256 2.89 -5.36 3.05
CA GLY A 256 1.67 -5.52 3.83
C GLY A 256 1.89 -5.94 5.28
N LEU A 257 0.82 -5.93 6.04
CA LEU A 257 0.79 -6.23 7.47
C LEU A 257 0.23 -7.62 7.78
N GLY A 258 -0.81 -8.04 7.07
CA GLY A 258 -1.51 -9.29 7.26
C GLY A 258 -0.76 -10.51 6.72
N GLU A 259 -1.37 -11.65 6.88
CA GLU A 259 -0.84 -12.91 6.37
C GLU A 259 -1.25 -13.10 4.89
N SER A 260 -0.41 -13.79 4.13
CA SER A 260 -0.76 -14.23 2.79
C SER A 260 -1.62 -15.50 2.85
N PHE A 261 -2.08 -15.98 1.70
CA PHE A 261 -2.93 -17.17 1.58
C PHE A 261 -2.34 -18.46 2.21
N LEU A 262 -1.06 -18.51 2.51
CA LEU A 262 -0.44 -19.63 3.25
C LEU A 262 -0.45 -19.46 4.78
N GLY A 263 -1.03 -18.37 5.30
CA GLY A 263 -1.11 -18.11 6.74
C GLY A 263 0.24 -17.92 7.43
N THR A 264 1.32 -17.70 6.67
CA THR A 264 2.68 -17.62 7.22
C THR A 264 3.53 -16.64 6.44
N ARG A 265 4.40 -15.90 7.15
CA ARG A 265 5.46 -15.05 6.58
C ARG A 265 6.81 -15.64 6.95
N ILE A 266 7.65 -15.93 5.97
CA ILE A 266 9.01 -16.46 6.20
C ILE A 266 10.01 -15.46 5.62
N PHE A 267 10.92 -14.93 6.46
CA PHE A 267 11.85 -13.84 6.13
C PHE A 267 11.15 -12.60 5.52
N ASN A 268 9.90 -12.40 5.88
CA ASN A 268 9.03 -11.38 5.32
C ASN A 268 8.27 -10.65 6.44
N PRO A 269 8.95 -9.83 7.26
CA PRO A 269 8.30 -9.13 8.36
C PRO A 269 7.22 -8.17 7.83
N PRO A 270 6.12 -7.98 8.59
CA PRO A 270 5.11 -7.01 8.27
C PRO A 270 5.71 -5.61 8.30
N GLU A 271 5.24 -4.72 7.43
CA GLU A 271 5.78 -3.37 7.35
C GLU A 271 4.75 -2.27 7.20
N VAL A 272 5.12 -1.11 7.70
CA VAL A 272 4.53 0.18 7.39
C VAL A 272 5.59 0.96 6.61
N VAL A 273 5.33 1.31 5.36
CA VAL A 273 6.34 1.99 4.53
C VAL A 273 6.34 3.49 4.84
N SER A 274 7.51 4.05 5.13
CA SER A 274 7.71 5.49 5.34
C SER A 274 8.27 6.14 4.08
N ILE A 275 7.56 7.14 3.55
CA ILE A 275 7.98 7.94 2.41
C ILE A 275 8.23 9.36 2.88
N ILE A 276 9.42 9.90 2.61
CA ILE A 276 9.76 11.31 2.84
C ILE A 276 9.84 12.01 1.50
N LEU A 277 9.03 13.04 1.32
CA LEU A 277 9.13 13.94 0.16
C LEU A 277 10.26 14.91 0.40
N GLN A 278 11.16 15.06 -0.57
CA GLN A 278 12.31 15.94 -0.45
C GLN A 278 12.51 16.75 -1.73
N ARG A 279 12.87 18.01 -1.57
CA ARG A 279 13.32 18.84 -2.68
C ARG A 279 14.80 18.58 -2.97
N PRO A 280 15.25 18.67 -4.23
CA PRO A 280 16.68 18.65 -4.52
C PRO A 280 17.39 19.80 -3.80
N GLU A 281 18.57 19.55 -3.28
CA GLU A 281 19.47 20.61 -2.83
C GLU A 281 19.79 21.54 -4.03
N ARG A 282 19.68 22.85 -3.81
CA ARG A 282 19.99 23.87 -4.83
C ARG A 282 21.48 24.12 -4.90
#